data_a77665cb9f8a84ca0d58a46af6c6b46f
#
_entry.id   a77665cb9f8a84ca0d58a46af6c6b46f
#
_cell.length_a   1.000
_cell.length_b   1.000
_cell.length_c   1.000
_cell.angle_alpha   90.00
_cell.angle_beta   90.00
_cell.angle_gamma   90.00
#
_symmetry.space_group_name_H-M   'P 1'
#
loop_
_entity.id
_entity.type
_entity.pdbx_description
1 polymer ?
#
loop_
_entity_poly.entity_id
_entity_poly.type
_entity_poly.pdbx_seq_one_letter_code
_entity_poly.pdbx_strand_id
1 'polypeptide(L)'
;MLSLLVASGLVLAACGQGGSSDENKNDSEQKANTEQKQKGDTSGTSETGKNSNVIKLGDIKTQPEDAVKTAKKEYDGELKEISFEKEQGKWAYKIDLQKQGEEGEVIINSKDGKVMNKSTEKEDDYDKAKSFKYEDFKPYDEIIKKAKDNFNGDIHEWSLSRDSDEGKFVYDVDLQKGNSKQEFSLDAKTAKILKNEKDD
;
A
#
# COMPACT_ATOMS: atom_id res chain seq x y z
N MET A 1 -2.69 -13.42 30.63
CA MET A 1 -4.09 -13.50 31.06
C MET A 1 -4.64 -12.10 31.16
N LEU A 2 -5.42 -11.64 30.27
CA LEU A 2 -6.78 -11.11 30.32
C LEU A 2 -7.10 -10.46 28.97
N SER A 3 -7.89 -11.17 28.19
CA SER A 3 -8.55 -10.62 26.99
C SER A 3 -9.60 -9.60 27.40
N LEU A 4 -9.64 -8.45 26.78
CA LEU A 4 -10.82 -7.59 26.78
C LEU A 4 -11.34 -7.46 25.35
N LEU A 5 -12.39 -8.24 25.07
CA LEU A 5 -13.27 -8.06 23.91
C LEU A 5 -14.21 -6.88 24.21
N VAL A 6 -14.18 -5.86 23.38
CA VAL A 6 -15.24 -4.85 23.34
C VAL A 6 -16.02 -5.05 22.05
N ALA A 7 -17.19 -5.65 22.20
CA ALA A 7 -18.21 -5.73 21.16
C ALA A 7 -19.03 -4.43 21.21
N SER A 8 -19.11 -3.70 20.12
CA SER A 8 -20.03 -2.57 19.95
C SER A 8 -21.02 -2.88 18.85
N GLY A 9 -22.28 -2.90 19.26
CA GLY A 9 -23.43 -3.37 18.54
C GLY A 9 -23.88 -2.45 17.40
N LEU A 10 -24.46 -3.13 16.40
CA LEU A 10 -25.25 -2.56 15.31
C LEU A 10 -26.60 -2.06 15.83
N VAL A 11 -26.98 -0.87 15.41
CA VAL A 11 -28.38 -0.41 15.45
C VAL A 11 -28.87 -0.26 14.01
N LEU A 12 -29.74 -1.19 13.61
CA LEU A 12 -30.58 -1.10 12.42
C LEU A 12 -31.81 -0.26 12.77
N ALA A 13 -32.08 0.77 12.00
CA ALA A 13 -33.38 1.42 11.95
C ALA A 13 -33.91 1.34 10.52
N ALA A 14 -34.91 0.48 10.33
CA ALA A 14 -35.77 0.43 9.17
C ALA A 14 -37.01 1.27 9.42
N CYS A 15 -37.56 1.89 8.36
CA CYS A 15 -38.97 2.26 8.04
C CYS A 15 -38.93 3.37 7.00
N GLY A 16 -39.75 3.40 5.96
CA GLY A 16 -40.94 2.73 5.52
C GLY A 16 -41.42 3.37 4.24
N GLN A 17 -41.91 2.65 3.40
CA GLN A 17 -43.21 2.53 2.72
C GLN A 17 -43.87 3.73 2.05
N GLY A 18 -44.26 3.54 0.80
CA GLY A 18 -45.34 4.19 0.04
C GLY A 18 -44.88 4.79 -1.29
N GLY A 19 -45.38 4.48 -2.45
CA GLY A 19 -46.57 3.89 -2.94
C GLY A 19 -46.82 4.39 -4.34
N SER A 20 -47.25 3.45 -5.22
CA SER A 20 -48.15 3.60 -6.39
C SER A 20 -47.80 4.36 -7.66
N SER A 21 -47.68 3.56 -8.72
CA SER A 21 -48.43 3.57 -9.99
C SER A 21 -48.34 4.78 -10.93
N ASP A 22 -47.92 4.56 -12.17
CA ASP A 22 -48.82 4.32 -13.30
C ASP A 22 -48.01 3.98 -14.57
N GLU A 23 -48.67 3.14 -15.36
CA GLU A 23 -48.32 2.67 -16.68
C GLU A 23 -48.25 3.75 -17.76
N ASN A 24 -47.37 3.60 -18.74
CA ASN A 24 -47.86 3.69 -20.13
C ASN A 24 -46.86 3.03 -21.11
N LYS A 25 -47.43 2.18 -21.95
CA LYS A 25 -46.87 1.50 -23.12
C LYS A 25 -46.73 2.48 -24.29
N ASN A 26 -45.75 2.25 -25.15
CA ASN A 26 -45.83 2.05 -26.61
C ASN A 26 -44.40 2.02 -27.18
N ASP A 27 -43.98 0.98 -27.77
CA ASP A 27 -44.09 0.26 -29.05
C ASP A 27 -43.40 0.98 -30.23
N SER A 28 -42.69 0.16 -30.98
CA SER A 28 -42.32 0.20 -32.39
C SER A 28 -40.91 0.64 -32.81
N GLU A 29 -40.12 -0.38 -33.12
CA GLU A 29 -39.57 -0.74 -34.45
C GLU A 29 -38.59 0.22 -35.16
N GLN A 30 -37.44 -0.20 -35.47
CA GLN A 30 -36.85 -0.99 -36.55
C GLN A 30 -35.73 -0.29 -37.35
N LYS A 31 -34.62 -1.04 -37.53
CA LYS A 31 -33.64 -1.02 -38.68
C LYS A 31 -32.78 0.24 -38.86
N ALA A 32 -31.54 0.16 -39.18
CA ALA A 32 -30.67 -0.76 -39.91
C ALA A 32 -29.20 -0.29 -39.86
N ASN A 33 -28.30 -1.20 -39.75
CA ASN A 33 -27.04 -1.38 -40.46
C ASN A 33 -26.33 -0.17 -41.11
N THR A 34 -25.09 0.13 -40.68
CA THR A 34 -24.00 0.44 -41.60
C THR A 34 -22.66 0.22 -40.90
N GLU A 35 -21.88 -0.73 -41.40
CA GLU A 35 -20.47 -0.90 -41.12
C GLU A 35 -19.69 0.34 -41.57
N GLN A 36 -18.83 0.85 -40.70
CA GLN A 36 -17.67 1.59 -41.17
C GLN A 36 -16.47 1.30 -40.26
N LYS A 37 -15.57 0.57 -40.88
CA LYS A 37 -14.23 0.22 -40.43
C LYS A 37 -13.38 1.49 -40.37
N GLN A 38 -12.98 1.92 -39.19
CA GLN A 38 -11.94 2.92 -39.04
C GLN A 38 -10.90 2.46 -38.02
N LYS A 39 -9.72 2.25 -38.55
CA LYS A 39 -8.47 1.99 -37.86
C LYS A 39 -8.12 3.24 -37.08
N GLY A 40 -8.11 3.16 -35.77
CA GLY A 40 -7.76 4.25 -34.85
C GLY A 40 -6.87 3.70 -33.76
N ASP A 41 -5.69 4.18 -33.79
CA ASP A 41 -4.57 4.13 -32.88
C ASP A 41 -5.02 4.07 -31.40
N THR A 42 -4.69 2.96 -30.74
CA THR A 42 -5.00 2.78 -29.31
C THR A 42 -3.86 3.36 -28.48
N SER A 43 -3.86 4.66 -28.33
CA SER A 43 -3.16 5.29 -27.20
C SER A 43 -3.91 4.90 -25.93
N GLY A 44 -3.42 3.85 -25.28
CA GLY A 44 -3.95 3.37 -24.03
C GLY A 44 -3.69 4.39 -22.92
N THR A 45 -4.63 5.30 -22.72
CA THR A 45 -4.74 6.04 -21.48
C THR A 45 -5.18 5.05 -20.40
N SER A 46 -4.23 4.57 -19.62
CA SER A 46 -4.49 3.75 -18.45
C SER A 46 -5.23 4.61 -17.43
N GLU A 47 -6.56 4.52 -17.42
CA GLU A 47 -7.36 4.97 -16.28
C GLU A 47 -6.98 4.07 -15.10
N THR A 48 -6.10 4.57 -14.24
CA THR A 48 -5.85 3.99 -12.91
C THR A 48 -7.16 4.12 -12.13
N GLY A 49 -7.92 3.03 -12.11
CA GLY A 49 -9.19 2.94 -11.40
C GLY A 49 -9.03 3.33 -9.94
N LYS A 50 -9.90 4.23 -9.48
CA LYS A 50 -9.93 4.82 -8.13
C LYS A 50 -10.08 3.81 -6.97
N ASN A 51 -10.04 2.50 -7.22
CA ASN A 51 -10.19 1.42 -6.24
C ASN A 51 -9.25 0.22 -6.45
N SER A 52 -8.16 0.37 -7.20
CA SER A 52 -7.19 -0.71 -7.33
C SER A 52 -6.44 -0.92 -6.00
N ASN A 53 -6.41 -2.16 -5.50
CA ASN A 53 -5.60 -2.53 -4.32
C ASN A 53 -4.12 -2.71 -4.65
N VAL A 54 -3.71 -2.34 -5.86
CA VAL A 54 -2.33 -2.41 -6.31
C VAL A 54 -1.91 -1.13 -7.01
N ILE A 55 -0.61 -0.85 -7.01
CA ILE A 55 0.01 0.27 -7.70
C ILE A 55 1.18 -0.21 -8.55
N LYS A 56 1.38 0.39 -9.71
CA LYS A 56 2.58 0.14 -10.53
C LYS A 56 3.78 0.90 -9.97
N LEU A 57 4.95 0.29 -10.03
CA LEU A 57 6.19 0.92 -9.58
C LEU A 57 6.40 2.33 -10.17
N GLY A 58 6.10 2.54 -11.45
CA GLY A 58 6.26 3.84 -12.13
C GLY A 58 5.22 4.91 -11.74
N ASP A 59 4.17 4.54 -11.00
CA ASP A 59 3.12 5.46 -10.57
C ASP A 59 3.43 6.08 -9.18
N ILE A 60 4.40 5.54 -8.45
CA ILE A 60 4.90 6.08 -7.18
C ILE A 60 5.74 7.33 -7.49
N LYS A 61 5.34 8.50 -6.96
CA LYS A 61 5.96 9.79 -7.31
C LYS A 61 6.97 10.28 -6.26
N THR A 62 6.65 10.08 -4.99
CA THR A 62 7.57 10.40 -3.89
C THR A 62 8.48 9.20 -3.67
N GLN A 63 9.78 9.43 -3.60
CA GLN A 63 10.74 8.36 -3.31
C GLN A 63 10.80 8.11 -1.79
N PRO A 64 11.12 6.88 -1.33
CA PRO A 64 11.22 6.56 0.09
C PRO A 64 12.19 7.47 0.85
N GLU A 65 13.32 7.83 0.22
CA GLU A 65 14.32 8.74 0.81
C GLU A 65 13.73 10.11 1.13
N ASP A 66 12.88 10.64 0.25
CA ASP A 66 12.23 11.93 0.45
C ASP A 66 11.12 11.83 1.51
N ALA A 67 10.42 10.70 1.58
CA ALA A 67 9.47 10.41 2.64
C ALA A 67 10.17 10.35 4.01
N VAL A 68 11.28 9.62 4.13
CA VAL A 68 12.09 9.55 5.36
C VAL A 68 12.61 10.93 5.77
N LYS A 69 13.12 11.75 4.83
CA LYS A 69 13.55 13.12 5.11
C LYS A 69 12.40 13.99 5.63
N THR A 70 11.19 13.81 5.08
CA THR A 70 10.00 14.52 5.53
C THR A 70 9.61 14.07 6.93
N ALA A 71 9.57 12.76 7.19
CA ALA A 71 9.25 12.22 8.51
C ALA A 71 10.21 12.69 9.60
N LYS A 72 11.52 12.71 9.31
CA LYS A 72 12.55 13.20 10.26
C LYS A 72 12.47 14.70 10.57
N LYS A 73 11.79 15.49 9.75
CA LYS A 73 11.49 16.91 10.09
C LYS A 73 10.33 17.02 11.07
N GLU A 74 9.42 16.05 11.04
CA GLU A 74 8.23 16.01 11.90
C GLU A 74 8.50 15.37 13.25
N TYR A 75 9.43 14.42 13.29
CA TYR A 75 9.81 13.70 14.50
C TYR A 75 11.30 13.40 14.51
N ASP A 76 11.99 13.85 15.57
CA ASP A 76 13.42 13.65 15.78
C ASP A 76 13.68 12.26 16.39
N GLY A 77 13.84 11.26 15.54
CA GLY A 77 14.07 9.86 15.90
C GLY A 77 14.96 9.12 14.91
N GLU A 78 15.43 7.95 15.30
CA GLU A 78 16.12 7.01 14.40
C GLU A 78 15.09 6.18 13.64
N LEU A 79 15.33 5.96 12.36
CA LEU A 79 14.43 5.18 11.49
C LEU A 79 14.43 3.72 11.93
N LYS A 80 13.24 3.16 12.19
CA LYS A 80 12.99 1.80 12.64
C LYS A 80 12.32 0.94 11.55
N GLU A 81 11.37 1.54 10.85
CA GLU A 81 10.62 0.86 9.78
C GLU A 81 10.16 1.84 8.71
N ILE A 82 10.06 1.35 7.48
CA ILE A 82 9.33 1.99 6.38
C ILE A 82 8.36 0.97 5.84
N SER A 83 7.09 1.30 5.77
CA SER A 83 6.12 0.54 4.99
C SER A 83 5.46 1.42 3.93
N PHE A 84 4.94 0.78 2.91
CA PHE A 84 4.25 1.40 1.79
C PHE A 84 2.97 0.63 1.51
N GLU A 85 1.86 1.26 1.78
CA GLU A 85 0.55 0.64 1.70
C GLU A 85 -0.57 1.66 1.44
N LYS A 86 -1.80 1.21 1.44
CA LYS A 86 -2.96 2.10 1.36
C LYS A 86 -3.39 2.58 2.74
N GLU A 87 -3.24 3.88 2.97
CA GLU A 87 -3.75 4.58 4.13
C GLU A 87 -4.93 5.47 3.76
N GLN A 88 -6.09 5.21 4.36
CA GLN A 88 -7.34 5.95 4.09
C GLN A 88 -7.67 6.06 2.58
N GLY A 89 -7.42 4.98 1.84
CA GLY A 89 -7.67 4.89 0.40
C GLY A 89 -6.65 5.60 -0.49
N LYS A 90 -5.55 6.08 0.06
CA LYS A 90 -4.42 6.69 -0.66
C LYS A 90 -3.16 5.87 -0.45
N TRP A 91 -2.32 5.78 -1.47
CA TRP A 91 -0.99 5.19 -1.34
C TRP A 91 -0.10 6.10 -0.51
N ALA A 92 0.52 5.55 0.52
CA ALA A 92 1.32 6.31 1.48
C ALA A 92 2.51 5.50 2.00
N TYR A 93 3.50 6.21 2.47
CA TYR A 93 4.55 5.67 3.33
C TYR A 93 4.15 5.85 4.77
N LYS A 94 4.27 4.82 5.56
CA LYS A 94 4.25 4.85 7.01
C LYS A 94 5.69 4.72 7.49
N ILE A 95 6.18 5.70 8.22
CA ILE A 95 7.57 5.81 8.66
C ILE A 95 7.58 5.76 10.17
N ASP A 96 8.16 4.70 10.72
CA ASP A 96 8.31 4.55 12.16
C ASP A 96 9.72 4.98 12.59
N LEU A 97 9.75 5.89 13.54
CA LEU A 97 10.95 6.51 14.08
C LEU A 97 10.99 6.28 15.58
N GLN A 98 12.12 5.88 16.12
CA GLN A 98 12.26 5.63 17.56
C GLN A 98 13.32 6.50 18.20
N LYS A 99 13.10 6.83 19.47
CA LYS A 99 14.10 7.35 20.40
C LYS A 99 13.84 6.78 21.78
N GLN A 100 14.75 6.97 22.71
CA GLN A 100 14.58 6.43 24.05
C GLN A 100 13.30 6.92 24.72
N GLY A 101 12.41 6.00 25.09
CA GLY A 101 11.14 6.26 25.77
C GLY A 101 9.98 6.69 24.88
N GLU A 102 10.17 6.78 23.56
CA GLU A 102 9.11 7.26 22.66
C GLU A 102 9.31 6.72 21.23
N GLU A 103 8.22 6.36 20.57
CA GLU A 103 8.13 6.05 19.16
C GLU A 103 7.22 7.05 18.45
N GLY A 104 7.60 7.44 17.24
CA GLY A 104 6.83 8.33 16.38
C GLY A 104 6.51 7.66 15.05
N GLU A 105 5.25 7.75 14.64
CA GLU A 105 4.78 7.33 13.32
C GLU A 105 4.45 8.56 12.48
N VAL A 106 4.91 8.60 11.25
CA VAL A 106 4.57 9.66 10.28
C VAL A 106 4.08 9.05 9.00
N ILE A 107 2.86 9.39 8.59
CA ILE A 107 2.25 8.91 7.35
C ILE A 107 2.40 9.98 6.27
N ILE A 108 2.99 9.60 5.13
CA ILE A 108 3.34 10.51 4.04
C ILE A 108 2.71 10.05 2.73
N ASN A 109 1.97 10.95 2.09
CA ASN A 109 1.33 10.68 0.80
C ASN A 109 2.37 10.43 -0.30
N SER A 110 2.27 9.28 -0.98
CA SER A 110 3.22 8.89 -2.03
C SER A 110 3.11 9.71 -3.32
N LYS A 111 2.05 10.48 -3.49
CA LYS A 111 1.82 11.30 -4.69
C LYS A 111 2.52 12.66 -4.63
N ASP A 112 2.53 13.30 -3.45
CA ASP A 112 2.98 14.69 -3.29
C ASP A 112 3.94 14.90 -2.10
N GLY A 113 4.30 13.83 -1.37
CA GLY A 113 5.27 13.86 -0.26
C GLY A 113 4.77 14.60 0.98
N LYS A 114 3.48 14.90 1.08
CA LYS A 114 2.92 15.63 2.22
C LYS A 114 2.57 14.70 3.36
N VAL A 115 2.75 15.20 4.59
CA VAL A 115 2.30 14.52 5.80
C VAL A 115 0.78 14.42 5.78
N MET A 116 0.27 13.21 5.95
CA MET A 116 -1.15 12.90 6.11
C MET A 116 -1.54 12.79 7.57
N ASN A 117 -0.66 12.18 8.36
CA ASN A 117 -0.87 12.00 9.80
C ASN A 117 0.48 11.90 10.51
N LYS A 118 0.49 12.20 11.80
CA LYS A 118 1.57 11.84 12.72
C LYS A 118 1.01 11.51 14.09
N SER A 119 1.64 10.55 14.75
CA SER A 119 1.35 10.16 16.13
C SER A 119 2.65 9.88 16.87
N THR A 120 2.59 9.95 18.19
CA THR A 120 3.68 9.54 19.06
C THR A 120 3.11 8.74 20.21
N GLU A 121 3.85 7.73 20.64
CA GLU A 121 3.49 6.92 21.79
C GLU A 121 4.71 6.70 22.69
N LYS A 122 4.45 6.38 23.94
CA LYS A 122 5.51 5.97 24.87
C LYS A 122 5.90 4.55 24.57
N GLU A 123 7.19 4.33 24.41
CA GLU A 123 7.76 3.02 24.12
C GLU A 123 8.94 2.77 25.05
N ASP A 124 8.83 1.76 25.92
CA ASP A 124 9.89 1.40 26.85
C ASP A 124 10.97 0.50 26.21
N ASP A 125 10.65 -0.12 25.06
CA ASP A 125 11.51 -1.10 24.38
C ASP A 125 12.36 -0.48 23.25
N TYR A 126 13.01 0.67 23.53
CA TYR A 126 13.97 1.21 22.58
C TYR A 126 15.09 0.20 22.29
N ASP A 127 15.16 -0.26 21.05
CA ASP A 127 16.21 -1.15 20.57
C ASP A 127 16.99 -0.50 19.42
N LYS A 128 18.19 -0.01 19.74
CA LYS A 128 19.07 0.59 18.74
C LYS A 128 19.43 -0.36 17.61
N ALA A 129 19.38 -1.68 17.82
CA ALA A 129 19.65 -2.65 16.76
C ALA A 129 18.57 -2.69 15.67
N LYS A 130 17.37 -2.16 15.96
CA LYS A 130 16.30 -1.96 14.98
C LYS A 130 16.46 -0.69 14.15
N SER A 131 17.32 0.25 14.61
CA SER A 131 17.54 1.51 13.89
C SER A 131 18.46 1.32 12.68
N PHE A 132 18.15 2.02 11.59
CA PHE A 132 18.94 1.97 10.37
C PHE A 132 18.95 3.30 9.62
N LYS A 133 19.80 3.38 8.60
CA LYS A 133 19.76 4.41 7.57
C LYS A 133 19.31 3.78 6.28
N TYR A 134 18.35 4.41 5.62
CA TYR A 134 17.79 3.88 4.37
C TYR A 134 18.87 3.68 3.30
N GLU A 135 19.82 4.60 3.22
CA GLU A 135 20.95 4.57 2.28
C GLU A 135 21.93 3.40 2.47
N ASP A 136 21.85 2.67 3.59
CA ASP A 136 22.71 1.49 3.85
C ASP A 136 22.24 0.25 3.08
N PHE A 137 21.08 0.33 2.44
CA PHE A 137 20.42 -0.80 1.78
C PHE A 137 20.19 -0.56 0.29
N LYS A 138 19.82 -1.62 -0.40
CA LYS A 138 19.40 -1.55 -1.80
C LYS A 138 18.16 -0.67 -1.95
N PRO A 139 18.08 0.16 -3.00
CA PRO A 139 16.89 0.96 -3.23
C PRO A 139 15.67 0.08 -3.53
N TYR A 140 14.51 0.51 -3.05
CA TYR A 140 13.28 -0.26 -3.12
C TYR A 140 12.90 -0.71 -4.55
N ASP A 141 13.21 0.10 -5.56
CA ASP A 141 12.88 -0.21 -6.95
C ASP A 141 13.71 -1.38 -7.50
N GLU A 142 14.96 -1.58 -7.05
CA GLU A 142 15.78 -2.76 -7.33
C GLU A 142 15.15 -4.00 -6.69
N ILE A 143 14.70 -3.88 -5.45
CA ILE A 143 14.04 -4.95 -4.69
C ILE A 143 12.72 -5.36 -5.37
N ILE A 144 11.86 -4.39 -5.69
CA ILE A 144 10.59 -4.65 -6.36
C ILE A 144 10.81 -5.30 -7.74
N LYS A 145 11.78 -4.83 -8.52
CA LYS A 145 12.12 -5.44 -9.82
C LYS A 145 12.55 -6.90 -9.62
N LYS A 146 13.35 -7.18 -8.59
CA LYS A 146 13.80 -8.55 -8.27
C LYS A 146 12.64 -9.48 -7.90
N ALA A 147 11.68 -9.01 -7.11
CA ALA A 147 10.45 -9.76 -6.82
C ALA A 147 9.62 -9.98 -8.09
N LYS A 148 9.47 -8.93 -8.93
CA LYS A 148 8.72 -9.00 -10.21
C LYS A 148 9.34 -9.93 -11.25
N ASP A 149 10.62 -10.22 -11.21
CA ASP A 149 11.27 -11.25 -12.05
C ASP A 149 10.72 -12.65 -11.76
N ASN A 150 10.18 -12.89 -10.56
CA ASN A 150 9.61 -14.17 -10.13
C ASN A 150 8.08 -14.20 -10.23
N PHE A 151 7.42 -13.06 -10.00
CA PHE A 151 5.98 -12.93 -10.13
C PHE A 151 5.63 -11.53 -10.67
N ASN A 152 5.17 -11.48 -11.93
CA ASN A 152 4.86 -10.23 -12.60
C ASN A 152 3.48 -9.68 -12.17
N GLY A 153 3.37 -9.34 -10.88
CA GLY A 153 2.25 -8.62 -10.26
C GLY A 153 2.56 -7.13 -10.11
N ASP A 154 1.55 -6.35 -9.71
CA ASP A 154 1.73 -4.97 -9.27
C ASP A 154 1.85 -4.94 -7.73
N ILE A 155 2.39 -3.86 -7.18
CA ILE A 155 2.69 -3.73 -5.75
C ILE A 155 1.37 -3.64 -4.99
N HIS A 156 1.16 -4.55 -4.03
CA HIS A 156 0.10 -4.47 -3.04
C HIS A 156 0.58 -3.70 -1.80
N GLU A 157 1.74 -4.08 -1.29
CA GLU A 157 2.46 -3.40 -0.21
C GLU A 157 3.94 -3.78 -0.21
N TRP A 158 4.75 -3.08 0.53
CA TRP A 158 6.11 -3.48 0.87
C TRP A 158 6.54 -2.81 2.17
N SER A 159 7.48 -3.45 2.88
CA SER A 159 8.14 -2.87 4.05
C SER A 159 9.64 -3.10 4.05
N LEU A 160 10.36 -2.31 4.84
CA LEU A 160 11.75 -2.49 5.20
C LEU A 160 11.89 -2.35 6.70
N SER A 161 12.25 -3.43 7.35
CA SER A 161 12.45 -3.49 8.80
C SER A 161 13.51 -4.52 9.18
N ARG A 162 13.80 -4.62 10.47
CA ARG A 162 14.66 -5.67 11.00
C ARG A 162 13.83 -6.88 11.35
N ASP A 163 14.09 -8.00 10.68
CA ASP A 163 13.53 -9.29 11.04
C ASP A 163 13.97 -9.69 12.48
N SER A 164 12.99 -10.08 13.31
CA SER A 164 13.21 -10.39 14.73
C SER A 164 13.94 -11.72 14.93
N ASP A 165 13.74 -12.70 14.05
CA ASP A 165 14.24 -14.05 14.20
C ASP A 165 15.69 -14.16 13.72
N GLU A 166 15.97 -13.61 12.53
CA GLU A 166 17.31 -13.65 11.94
C GLU A 166 18.18 -12.44 12.32
N GLY A 167 17.57 -11.36 12.80
CA GLY A 167 18.24 -10.13 13.17
C GLY A 167 18.85 -9.38 11.98
N LYS A 168 18.39 -9.68 10.77
CA LYS A 168 18.76 -9.03 9.52
C LYS A 168 17.72 -8.00 9.11
N PHE A 169 18.13 -7.04 8.31
CA PHE A 169 17.16 -6.16 7.65
C PHE A 169 16.66 -6.81 6.37
N VAL A 170 15.35 -6.81 6.22
CA VAL A 170 14.63 -7.43 5.11
C VAL A 170 13.65 -6.45 4.47
N TYR A 171 13.46 -6.61 3.18
CA TYR A 171 12.28 -6.11 2.50
C TYR A 171 11.27 -7.24 2.40
N ASP A 172 10.07 -7.00 2.90
CA ASP A 172 8.91 -7.81 2.62
C ASP A 172 8.10 -7.14 1.52
N VAL A 173 7.75 -7.87 0.48
CA VAL A 173 7.13 -7.36 -0.75
C VAL A 173 5.96 -8.23 -1.13
N ASP A 174 4.79 -7.64 -1.18
CA ASP A 174 3.57 -8.26 -1.67
C ASP A 174 3.23 -7.78 -3.07
N LEU A 175 3.19 -8.71 -4.00
CA LEU A 175 2.77 -8.48 -5.36
C LEU A 175 1.44 -9.16 -5.64
N GLN A 176 0.55 -8.49 -6.38
CA GLN A 176 -0.75 -9.03 -6.76
C GLN A 176 -0.98 -8.91 -8.26
N LYS A 177 -1.59 -9.96 -8.84
CA LYS A 177 -2.03 -10.00 -10.24
C LYS A 177 -3.40 -10.67 -10.31
N GLY A 178 -4.43 -9.88 -10.54
CA GLY A 178 -5.81 -10.37 -10.42
C GLY A 178 -6.11 -10.83 -9.00
N ASN A 179 -6.52 -12.10 -8.86
CA ASN A 179 -6.79 -12.70 -7.55
C ASN A 179 -5.58 -13.45 -6.94
N SER A 180 -4.46 -13.53 -7.66
CA SER A 180 -3.26 -14.21 -7.16
C SER A 180 -2.36 -13.19 -6.47
N LYS A 181 -1.90 -13.52 -5.27
CA LYS A 181 -0.97 -12.75 -4.47
C LYS A 181 0.29 -13.58 -4.21
N GLN A 182 1.43 -12.95 -4.13
CA GLN A 182 2.70 -13.60 -3.81
C GLN A 182 3.56 -12.69 -2.94
N GLU A 183 4.05 -13.26 -1.85
CA GLU A 183 4.87 -12.59 -0.86
C GLU A 183 6.32 -12.99 -1.02
N PHE A 184 7.22 -12.03 -0.87
CA PHE A 184 8.66 -12.21 -0.97
C PHE A 184 9.33 -11.52 0.21
N SER A 185 10.24 -12.24 0.90
CA SER A 185 11.20 -11.60 1.79
C SER A 185 12.56 -11.58 1.12
N LEU A 186 13.18 -10.40 1.05
CA LEU A 186 14.48 -10.20 0.42
C LEU A 186 15.47 -9.56 1.40
N ASP A 187 16.70 -10.07 1.40
CA ASP A 187 17.80 -9.45 2.14
C ASP A 187 18.04 -8.01 1.66
N ALA A 188 17.93 -7.05 2.56
CA ALA A 188 17.93 -5.62 2.21
C ALA A 188 19.27 -5.13 1.63
N LYS A 189 20.38 -5.81 1.90
CA LYS A 189 21.72 -5.45 1.40
C LYS A 189 22.04 -6.05 0.05
N THR A 190 21.54 -7.25 -0.20
CA THR A 190 21.94 -8.05 -1.37
C THR A 190 20.85 -8.25 -2.40
N ALA A 191 19.60 -7.94 -2.06
CA ALA A 191 18.39 -8.24 -2.84
C ALA A 191 18.20 -9.76 -3.09
N LYS A 192 18.83 -10.61 -2.27
CA LYS A 192 18.63 -12.07 -2.36
C LYS A 192 17.28 -12.43 -1.80
N ILE A 193 16.47 -13.19 -2.55
CA ILE A 193 15.20 -13.73 -2.05
C ILE A 193 15.54 -14.76 -0.95
N LEU A 194 15.01 -14.54 0.24
CA LEU A 194 15.11 -15.39 1.42
C LEU A 194 13.88 -16.29 1.51
N LYS A 195 12.70 -15.73 1.25
CA LYS A 195 11.41 -16.42 1.32
C LYS A 195 10.55 -16.02 0.13
N ASN A 196 9.73 -16.96 -0.33
CA ASN A 196 8.77 -16.75 -1.41
C ASN A 196 7.54 -17.62 -1.11
N GLU A 197 6.41 -17.01 -0.81
CA GLU A 197 5.17 -17.69 -0.47
C GLU A 197 4.07 -17.25 -1.42
N LYS A 198 3.23 -18.18 -1.80
CA LYS A 198 2.04 -17.93 -2.61
C LYS A 198 0.83 -17.98 -1.70
N ASP A 199 0.07 -16.91 -1.70
CA ASP A 199 -1.25 -16.86 -1.08
C ASP A 199 -2.24 -17.57 -2.01
N ASP A 200 -2.80 -18.69 -1.52
CA ASP A 200 -3.80 -19.50 -2.24
C ASP A 200 -5.23 -19.02 -1.97
#